data_b328082d2134b63c18fa0495c7c0c734
#
_entry.id   b328082d2134b63c18fa0495c7c0c734
#
_cell.length_a   1.000
_cell.length_b   1.000
_cell.length_c   1.000
_cell.angle_alpha   90.00
_cell.angle_beta   90.00
_cell.angle_gamma   90.00
#
_symmetry.space_group_name_H-M   'P 1'
#
loop_
_entity.id
_entity.type
_entity.pdbx_description
1 polymer ?
#
loop_
_entity_poly.entity_id
_entity_poly.type
_entity_poly.pdbx_seq_one_letter_code
_entity_poly.pdbx_strand_id
1 'polypeptide(L)'
;MGRVQKIQKSAESWPLVRKLWVLFFVLHGLLLCGCSSTNTITVKSDEVIEVEQEQLQERSLLDVGIIVFEGGEISEEQREDDGITTEIREAEGRYIAYHLRETMQASGGWGAISVLPSESEIADVTINGEIIESTGEDLILKVSAVDSTGAEWFDRTYQTEVTRRDYAELDNDQDFNEIYQAMYNRIANDMYQHRKKIDEKRLITIRNTSELKYAVKLAPDIYNEYITENEDGEILILRLPAVDDPSLLRVRMIREREYLLVDTINEHYGNFYDNTQDPYANWRKYYFLETLQKRKIEREAMFKKVLGGAAVVGSIVLAILGEGYSPGMTIAGAAIYREGVYAADEAVIHRAAIIELSQSLEADVQPLVVEVDGEALELTGTLDQQYTQWRVLLKDIYEEEIGLPTDSSNGVTGDS
;
A
#
# COMPACT_ATOMS: atom_id res chain seq x y z
N MET A 1 20.83 87.07 10.60
CA MET A 1 19.45 87.01 11.13
C MET A 1 18.59 86.23 10.21
N GLY A 2 18.01 85.14 10.66
CA GLY A 2 16.78 84.63 10.11
C GLY A 2 16.85 83.40 9.20
N ARG A 3 16.29 82.29 9.71
CA ARG A 3 15.70 81.09 9.10
C ARG A 3 16.53 79.82 9.14
N VAL A 4 16.58 79.28 10.35
CA VAL A 4 16.70 77.83 10.51
C VAL A 4 15.52 77.41 11.35
N GLN A 5 14.45 76.95 10.73
CA GLN A 5 13.35 76.18 11.36
C GLN A 5 12.36 75.73 10.27
N LYS A 6 12.52 74.54 9.78
CA LYS A 6 11.42 73.70 9.27
C LYS A 6 11.97 72.46 8.53
N ILE A 7 12.62 71.53 9.21
CA ILE A 7 12.71 70.14 8.73
C ILE A 7 12.75 69.28 9.99
N GLN A 8 11.62 69.11 10.62
CA GLN A 8 11.48 68.12 11.69
C GLN A 8 10.00 67.75 11.90
N LYS A 9 9.41 67.07 10.89
CA LYS A 9 8.11 66.36 11.03
C LYS A 9 7.89 65.41 9.86
N SER A 10 8.65 64.36 9.74
CA SER A 10 8.29 63.23 8.86
C SER A 10 8.87 61.88 9.28
N ALA A 11 9.27 61.74 10.54
CA ALA A 11 9.95 60.50 11.03
C ALA A 11 9.03 59.61 11.90
N GLU A 12 7.76 59.93 12.11
CA GLU A 12 6.93 59.20 13.05
C GLU A 12 5.90 58.21 12.40
N SER A 13 5.82 58.16 11.07
CA SER A 13 4.89 57.23 10.38
C SER A 13 5.52 55.88 9.96
N TRP A 14 6.79 55.72 10.08
CA TRP A 14 7.54 54.53 9.63
C TRP A 14 7.34 53.24 10.45
N PRO A 15 7.12 53.28 11.77
CA PRO A 15 6.87 52.06 12.52
C PRO A 15 5.50 51.44 12.26
N LEU A 16 4.49 52.27 11.93
CA LEU A 16 3.13 51.79 11.62
C LEU A 16 3.05 51.09 10.26
N VAL A 17 3.69 51.63 9.22
CA VAL A 17 3.73 51.03 7.89
C VAL A 17 4.50 49.68 7.91
N ARG A 18 5.57 49.59 8.66
CA ARG A 18 6.35 48.36 8.82
C ARG A 18 5.56 47.27 9.58
N LYS A 19 4.75 47.65 10.58
CA LYS A 19 3.83 46.71 11.25
C LYS A 19 2.69 46.26 10.34
N LEU A 20 2.14 47.15 9.50
CA LEU A 20 1.14 46.79 8.49
C LEU A 20 1.71 45.83 7.42
N TRP A 21 2.94 46.02 6.96
CA TRP A 21 3.60 45.13 6.01
C TRP A 21 3.90 43.74 6.61
N VAL A 22 4.32 43.68 7.87
CA VAL A 22 4.52 42.41 8.57
C VAL A 22 3.18 41.69 8.76
N LEU A 23 2.13 42.41 9.13
CA LEU A 23 0.77 41.83 9.27
C LEU A 23 0.23 41.32 7.92
N PHE A 24 0.49 42.07 6.83
CA PHE A 24 0.11 41.68 5.46
C PHE A 24 0.87 40.42 5.00
N PHE A 25 2.17 40.30 5.26
CA PHE A 25 2.95 39.11 4.94
C PHE A 25 2.57 37.89 5.80
N VAL A 26 2.26 38.09 7.09
CA VAL A 26 1.75 37.02 7.97
C VAL A 26 0.35 36.55 7.50
N LEU A 27 -0.52 37.50 7.15
CA LEU A 27 -1.87 37.17 6.64
C LEU A 27 -1.82 36.51 5.26
N HIS A 28 -0.89 36.90 4.37
CA HIS A 28 -0.66 36.23 3.08
C HIS A 28 0.01 34.86 3.25
N GLY A 29 0.91 34.69 4.21
CA GLY A 29 1.52 33.40 4.54
C GLY A 29 0.49 32.39 5.07
N LEU A 30 -0.53 32.85 5.80
CA LEU A 30 -1.64 32.01 6.28
C LEU A 30 -2.62 31.59 5.16
N LEU A 31 -2.69 32.34 4.06
CA LEU A 31 -3.54 32.01 2.91
C LEU A 31 -2.88 31.02 1.93
N LEU A 32 -1.58 30.72 2.09
CA LEU A 32 -0.85 29.75 1.27
C LEU A 32 -0.75 28.36 1.93
N CYS A 33 -1.34 28.14 3.10
CA CYS A 33 -1.69 26.80 3.55
C CYS A 33 -2.82 26.29 2.66
N GLY A 34 -2.47 25.91 1.43
CA GLY A 34 -3.34 25.14 0.55
C GLY A 34 -3.68 23.87 1.31
N CYS A 35 -4.96 23.73 1.71
CA CYS A 35 -5.49 22.42 2.03
C CYS A 35 -5.27 21.57 0.79
N SER A 36 -4.29 20.68 0.81
CA SER A 36 -4.32 19.51 -0.04
C SER A 36 -5.60 18.78 0.39
N SER A 37 -6.64 18.83 -0.43
CA SER A 37 -7.81 18.01 -0.19
C SER A 37 -7.37 16.56 -0.42
N THR A 38 -6.94 15.89 0.64
CA THR A 38 -6.80 14.44 0.64
C THR A 38 -8.19 13.89 0.34
N ASN A 39 -8.31 13.21 -0.77
CA ASN A 39 -9.55 12.58 -1.22
C ASN A 39 -9.79 11.32 -0.37
N THR A 40 -10.13 11.53 0.92
CA THR A 40 -10.31 10.44 1.89
C THR A 40 -11.71 9.87 1.77
N ILE A 41 -11.80 8.58 1.57
CA ILE A 41 -13.02 7.80 1.47
C ILE A 41 -13.18 6.98 2.75
N THR A 42 -14.22 7.26 3.53
CA THR A 42 -14.60 6.38 4.63
C THR A 42 -15.39 5.20 4.07
N VAL A 43 -14.84 4.00 4.22
CA VAL A 43 -15.44 2.77 3.74
C VAL A 43 -16.38 2.21 4.81
N LYS A 44 -17.57 1.78 4.39
CA LYS A 44 -18.55 1.14 5.27
C LYS A 44 -18.34 -0.38 5.28
N SER A 45 -18.65 -1.00 6.40
CA SER A 45 -18.52 -2.46 6.57
C SER A 45 -19.45 -3.29 5.66
N ASP A 46 -20.47 -2.68 5.05
CA ASP A 46 -21.43 -3.33 4.15
C ASP A 46 -21.06 -3.19 2.66
N GLU A 47 -19.87 -2.71 2.33
CA GLU A 47 -19.41 -2.60 0.94
C GLU A 47 -19.20 -4.01 0.34
N VAL A 48 -19.91 -4.31 -0.74
CA VAL A 48 -19.82 -5.59 -1.45
C VAL A 48 -19.11 -5.43 -2.79
N ILE A 49 -18.45 -6.49 -3.26
CA ILE A 49 -17.75 -6.48 -4.54
C ILE A 49 -18.76 -6.42 -5.70
N GLU A 50 -18.49 -5.55 -6.67
CA GLU A 50 -19.17 -5.54 -7.94
C GLU A 50 -18.54 -6.58 -8.88
N VAL A 51 -19.37 -7.40 -9.49
CA VAL A 51 -18.93 -8.50 -10.37
C VAL A 51 -19.34 -8.19 -11.81
N GLU A 52 -18.40 -8.37 -12.75
CA GLU A 52 -18.69 -8.25 -14.18
C GLU A 52 -19.70 -9.33 -14.63
N GLN A 53 -20.76 -8.89 -15.27
CA GLN A 53 -21.86 -9.76 -15.73
C GLN A 53 -21.75 -10.11 -17.20
N GLU A 54 -20.97 -9.35 -17.97
CA GLU A 54 -20.84 -9.51 -19.39
C GLU A 54 -19.56 -10.28 -19.75
N GLN A 55 -19.65 -11.13 -20.76
CA GLN A 55 -18.46 -11.77 -21.32
C GLN A 55 -17.70 -10.74 -22.17
N LEU A 56 -16.61 -10.22 -21.61
CA LEU A 56 -15.77 -9.25 -22.30
C LEU A 56 -14.89 -9.92 -23.35
N GLN A 57 -14.57 -9.16 -24.39
CA GLN A 57 -13.61 -9.60 -25.40
C GLN A 57 -12.20 -9.50 -24.83
N GLU A 58 -11.34 -10.46 -25.11
CA GLU A 58 -9.95 -10.52 -24.65
C GLU A 58 -9.19 -9.21 -24.90
N ARG A 59 -9.41 -8.59 -26.06
CA ARG A 59 -8.78 -7.30 -26.41
C ARG A 59 -9.18 -6.11 -25.51
N SER A 60 -10.25 -6.27 -24.75
CA SER A 60 -10.77 -5.24 -23.81
C SER A 60 -10.38 -5.54 -22.36
N LEU A 61 -9.71 -6.66 -22.09
CA LEU A 61 -9.18 -7.00 -20.79
C LEU A 61 -7.83 -6.30 -20.58
N LEU A 62 -7.65 -5.64 -19.45
CA LEU A 62 -6.39 -5.02 -19.06
C LEU A 62 -5.70 -5.88 -18.02
N ASP A 63 -4.40 -6.07 -18.18
CA ASP A 63 -3.56 -6.73 -17.19
C ASP A 63 -3.20 -5.74 -16.08
N VAL A 64 -3.35 -6.18 -14.83
CA VAL A 64 -3.15 -5.32 -13.65
C VAL A 64 -1.97 -5.79 -12.84
N GLY A 65 -1.02 -4.89 -12.59
CA GLY A 65 0.08 -5.10 -11.65
C GLY A 65 -0.23 -4.39 -10.33
N ILE A 66 -0.25 -5.13 -9.24
CA ILE A 66 -0.37 -4.57 -7.88
C ILE A 66 1.01 -4.61 -7.26
N ILE A 67 1.60 -3.45 -7.03
CA ILE A 67 2.90 -3.38 -6.36
C ILE A 67 2.70 -3.74 -4.89
N VAL A 68 3.65 -4.49 -4.31
CA VAL A 68 3.68 -4.73 -2.86
C VAL A 68 3.55 -3.40 -2.14
N PHE A 69 2.59 -3.30 -1.22
CA PHE A 69 2.29 -2.03 -0.56
C PHE A 69 3.46 -1.59 0.33
N GLU A 70 3.77 -0.30 0.28
CA GLU A 70 4.78 0.28 1.15
C GLU A 70 4.28 0.32 2.59
N GLY A 71 5.19 0.02 3.54
CA GLY A 71 4.86 -0.06 4.96
C GLY A 71 4.57 1.28 5.63
N GLY A 72 4.81 2.39 4.94
CA GLY A 72 4.65 3.74 5.46
C GLY A 72 5.60 4.10 6.61
N GLU A 73 5.44 5.29 7.17
CA GLU A 73 6.21 5.72 8.33
C GLU A 73 5.62 5.14 9.62
N ILE A 74 6.44 4.45 10.41
CA ILE A 74 6.03 3.91 11.72
C ILE A 74 6.37 4.93 12.79
N SER A 75 5.37 5.47 13.50
CA SER A 75 5.57 6.40 14.60
C SER A 75 6.28 5.75 15.80
N GLU A 76 6.87 6.57 16.68
CA GLU A 76 7.49 6.07 17.92
C GLU A 76 6.46 5.37 18.83
N GLU A 77 5.23 5.90 18.90
CA GLU A 77 4.11 5.29 19.64
C GLU A 77 3.76 3.90 19.08
N GLN A 78 3.66 3.77 17.77
CA GLN A 78 3.39 2.46 17.12
C GLN A 78 4.51 1.46 17.40
N ARG A 79 5.77 1.89 17.49
CA ARG A 79 6.91 1.00 17.79
C ARG A 79 6.96 0.57 19.25
N GLU A 80 6.82 1.54 20.17
CA GLU A 80 6.99 1.27 21.61
C GLU A 80 5.74 0.69 22.24
N ASP A 81 4.58 1.27 21.95
CA ASP A 81 3.31 0.90 22.59
C ASP A 81 2.62 -0.25 21.88
N ASP A 82 2.68 -0.29 20.55
CA ASP A 82 1.94 -1.25 19.73
C ASP A 82 2.85 -2.37 19.21
N GLY A 83 4.18 -2.19 19.32
CA GLY A 83 5.18 -3.17 18.89
C GLY A 83 5.14 -3.44 17.39
N ILE A 84 4.74 -2.45 16.60
CA ILE A 84 4.76 -2.53 15.14
C ILE A 84 6.19 -2.32 14.67
N THR A 85 6.73 -3.28 13.93
CA THR A 85 8.08 -3.25 13.38
C THR A 85 8.04 -3.10 11.86
N THR A 86 9.19 -2.82 11.26
CA THR A 86 9.35 -2.75 9.81
C THR A 86 8.97 -4.07 9.15
N GLU A 87 9.40 -5.18 9.74
CA GLU A 87 9.12 -6.53 9.25
C GLU A 87 7.62 -6.84 9.23
N ILE A 88 6.87 -6.38 10.25
CA ILE A 88 5.40 -6.51 10.25
C ILE A 88 4.79 -5.71 9.11
N ARG A 89 5.23 -4.46 8.90
CA ARG A 89 4.72 -3.62 7.81
C ARG A 89 5.02 -4.18 6.42
N GLU A 90 6.21 -4.75 6.24
CA GLU A 90 6.56 -5.45 5.01
C GLU A 90 5.70 -6.71 4.78
N ALA A 91 5.45 -7.48 5.84
CA ALA A 91 4.52 -8.61 5.78
C ALA A 91 3.10 -8.17 5.42
N GLU A 92 2.59 -7.11 6.07
CA GLU A 92 1.29 -6.52 5.76
C GLU A 92 1.22 -6.02 4.32
N GLY A 93 2.26 -5.36 3.82
CA GLY A 93 2.31 -4.87 2.44
C GLY A 93 2.11 -5.98 1.41
N ARG A 94 2.74 -7.14 1.63
CA ARG A 94 2.59 -8.34 0.80
C ARG A 94 1.20 -8.96 0.94
N TYR A 95 0.72 -9.09 2.18
CA TYR A 95 -0.60 -9.64 2.48
C TYR A 95 -1.73 -8.81 1.85
N ILE A 96 -1.70 -7.50 2.03
CA ILE A 96 -2.70 -6.56 1.51
C ILE A 96 -2.72 -6.57 -0.02
N ALA A 97 -1.54 -6.52 -0.65
CA ALA A 97 -1.44 -6.56 -2.11
C ALA A 97 -2.01 -7.85 -2.69
N TYR A 98 -1.70 -9.00 -2.07
CA TYR A 98 -2.21 -10.29 -2.52
C TYR A 98 -3.72 -10.43 -2.27
N HIS A 99 -4.21 -10.00 -1.12
CA HIS A 99 -5.65 -10.02 -0.83
C HIS A 99 -6.46 -9.12 -1.78
N LEU A 100 -5.91 -7.94 -2.13
CA LEU A 100 -6.53 -7.08 -3.16
C LEU A 100 -6.55 -7.77 -4.52
N ARG A 101 -5.48 -8.49 -4.90
CA ARG A 101 -5.43 -9.32 -6.11
C ARG A 101 -6.59 -10.32 -6.14
N GLU A 102 -6.76 -11.10 -5.08
CA GLU A 102 -7.82 -12.11 -4.98
C GLU A 102 -9.21 -11.44 -5.07
N THR A 103 -9.40 -10.32 -4.38
CA THR A 103 -10.66 -9.56 -4.44
C THR A 103 -10.95 -9.05 -5.85
N MET A 104 -9.95 -8.47 -6.54
CA MET A 104 -10.11 -8.00 -7.91
C MET A 104 -10.36 -9.15 -8.89
N GLN A 105 -9.70 -10.29 -8.69
CA GLN A 105 -9.91 -11.48 -9.51
C GLN A 105 -11.35 -12.00 -9.38
N ALA A 106 -11.90 -11.96 -8.18
CA ALA A 106 -13.30 -12.32 -7.93
C ALA A 106 -14.30 -11.36 -8.61
N SER A 107 -13.93 -10.08 -8.83
CA SER A 107 -14.77 -9.12 -9.54
C SER A 107 -14.92 -9.42 -11.04
N GLY A 108 -13.98 -10.12 -11.64
CA GLY A 108 -13.90 -10.35 -13.08
C GLY A 108 -13.63 -9.09 -13.89
N GLY A 109 -13.66 -9.19 -15.19
CA GLY A 109 -13.51 -8.03 -16.08
C GLY A 109 -12.08 -7.55 -16.29
N TRP A 110 -11.08 -8.28 -15.83
CA TRP A 110 -9.65 -8.01 -15.97
C TRP A 110 -8.96 -9.13 -16.76
N GLY A 111 -7.78 -8.82 -17.29
CA GLY A 111 -6.83 -9.82 -17.80
C GLY A 111 -6.09 -10.50 -16.63
N ALA A 112 -4.78 -10.67 -16.76
CA ALA A 112 -3.98 -11.16 -15.65
C ALA A 112 -3.91 -10.11 -14.53
N ILE A 113 -4.03 -10.56 -13.28
CA ILE A 113 -3.80 -9.72 -12.10
C ILE A 113 -2.66 -10.34 -11.32
N SER A 114 -1.57 -9.59 -11.17
CA SER A 114 -0.36 -10.07 -10.51
C SER A 114 0.12 -9.11 -9.44
N VAL A 115 0.62 -9.64 -8.34
CA VAL A 115 1.41 -8.87 -7.38
C VAL A 115 2.85 -8.81 -7.89
N LEU A 116 3.38 -7.61 -7.97
CA LEU A 116 4.74 -7.35 -8.46
C LEU A 116 5.61 -6.84 -7.31
N PRO A 117 6.86 -7.31 -7.20
CA PRO A 117 7.80 -6.80 -6.20
C PRO A 117 8.14 -5.32 -6.40
N SER A 118 8.20 -4.88 -7.64
CA SER A 118 8.51 -3.50 -8.04
C SER A 118 7.82 -3.13 -9.35
N GLU A 119 7.81 -1.83 -9.68
CA GLU A 119 7.21 -1.34 -10.93
C GLU A 119 7.79 -2.02 -12.17
N SER A 120 6.93 -2.36 -13.10
CA SER A 120 7.27 -2.97 -14.38
C SER A 120 6.31 -2.55 -15.48
N GLU A 121 6.84 -2.51 -16.71
CA GLU A 121 6.06 -2.24 -17.92
C GLU A 121 5.24 -3.46 -18.40
N ILE A 122 5.24 -4.55 -17.64
CA ILE A 122 4.46 -5.75 -17.98
C ILE A 122 2.96 -5.53 -17.85
N ALA A 123 2.53 -4.68 -16.92
CA ALA A 123 1.13 -4.39 -16.64
C ALA A 123 0.58 -3.26 -17.52
N ASP A 124 -0.72 -3.34 -17.82
CA ASP A 124 -1.47 -2.29 -18.52
C ASP A 124 -1.91 -1.18 -17.55
N VAL A 125 -2.20 -1.57 -16.29
CA VAL A 125 -2.53 -0.68 -15.18
C VAL A 125 -1.73 -1.11 -13.95
N THR A 126 -1.12 -0.14 -13.28
CA THR A 126 -0.37 -0.36 -12.04
C THR A 126 -1.12 0.25 -10.86
N ILE A 127 -1.25 -0.54 -9.79
CA ILE A 127 -1.78 -0.09 -8.50
C ILE A 127 -0.61 0.01 -7.53
N ASN A 128 -0.40 1.20 -6.97
CA ASN A 128 0.54 1.47 -5.89
C ASN A 128 -0.24 1.69 -4.60
N GLY A 129 0.27 1.20 -3.48
CA GLY A 129 -0.34 1.35 -2.18
C GLY A 129 0.65 1.64 -1.08
N GLU A 130 0.21 2.43 -0.10
CA GLU A 130 0.96 2.75 1.12
C GLU A 130 0.06 2.51 2.33
N ILE A 131 0.58 1.84 3.35
CA ILE A 131 -0.10 1.61 4.62
C ILE A 131 0.15 2.83 5.50
N ILE A 132 -0.83 3.70 5.63
CA ILE A 132 -0.73 4.87 6.53
C ILE A 132 -0.94 4.43 7.97
N GLU A 133 -1.95 3.59 8.20
CA GLU A 133 -2.27 3.03 9.50
C GLU A 133 -2.85 1.63 9.34
N SER A 134 -2.41 0.70 10.18
CA SER A 134 -2.99 -0.63 10.28
C SER A 134 -2.88 -1.08 11.72
N THR A 135 -4.02 -1.20 12.34
CA THR A 135 -4.21 -1.64 13.71
C THR A 135 -5.29 -2.71 13.77
N GLY A 136 -5.67 -3.14 14.96
CA GLY A 136 -6.86 -3.99 15.09
C GLY A 136 -8.17 -3.22 14.96
N GLU A 137 -8.17 -1.90 14.89
CA GLU A 137 -9.36 -1.04 14.83
C GLU A 137 -9.44 -0.26 13.53
N ASP A 138 -8.33 0.33 13.11
CA ASP A 138 -8.25 1.19 11.93
C ASP A 138 -7.38 0.57 10.84
N LEU A 139 -7.84 0.67 9.60
CA LEU A 139 -7.02 0.48 8.43
C LEU A 139 -7.14 1.72 7.53
N ILE A 140 -6.01 2.36 7.27
CA ILE A 140 -5.91 3.52 6.38
C ILE A 140 -4.88 3.20 5.31
N LEU A 141 -5.34 3.13 4.08
CA LEU A 141 -4.50 2.87 2.90
C LEU A 141 -4.56 4.05 1.95
N LYS A 142 -3.41 4.51 1.49
CA LYS A 142 -3.33 5.39 0.34
C LYS A 142 -3.10 4.52 -0.89
N VAL A 143 -3.96 4.64 -1.90
CA VAL A 143 -3.92 3.82 -3.10
C VAL A 143 -4.03 4.72 -4.32
N SER A 144 -3.11 4.54 -5.26
CA SER A 144 -3.17 5.16 -6.58
C SER A 144 -3.19 4.11 -7.67
N ALA A 145 -3.84 4.44 -8.78
CA ALA A 145 -3.86 3.61 -9.98
C ALA A 145 -3.52 4.46 -11.20
N VAL A 146 -2.57 3.96 -12.00
CA VAL A 146 -2.08 4.66 -13.20
C VAL A 146 -2.04 3.67 -14.35
N ASP A 147 -2.53 4.04 -15.53
CA ASP A 147 -2.41 3.18 -16.70
C ASP A 147 -1.08 3.38 -17.44
N SER A 148 -0.78 2.51 -18.37
CA SER A 148 0.47 2.50 -19.13
C SER A 148 0.74 3.80 -19.90
N THR A 149 -0.30 4.60 -20.20
CA THR A 149 -0.16 5.91 -20.83
C THR A 149 0.27 7.00 -19.87
N GLY A 150 0.36 6.72 -18.57
CA GLY A 150 0.62 7.70 -17.52
C GLY A 150 -0.62 8.40 -17.00
N ALA A 151 -1.81 8.06 -17.50
CA ALA A 151 -3.05 8.64 -17.00
C ALA A 151 -3.39 8.07 -15.62
N GLU A 152 -3.53 8.95 -14.65
CA GLU A 152 -3.96 8.60 -13.31
C GLU A 152 -5.47 8.30 -13.30
N TRP A 153 -5.84 7.12 -12.82
CA TRP A 153 -7.23 6.72 -12.63
C TRP A 153 -7.78 7.30 -11.34
N PHE A 154 -7.00 7.24 -10.29
CA PHE A 154 -7.24 7.91 -9.01
C PHE A 154 -5.99 7.87 -8.11
N ASP A 155 -5.93 8.83 -7.17
CA ASP A 155 -5.09 8.81 -5.96
C ASP A 155 -6.02 9.11 -4.77
N ARG A 156 -6.19 8.13 -3.87
CA ARG A 156 -7.19 8.18 -2.80
C ARG A 156 -6.66 7.58 -1.51
N THR A 157 -7.13 8.14 -0.41
CA THR A 157 -6.96 7.53 0.91
C THR A 157 -8.25 6.84 1.29
N TYR A 158 -8.18 5.55 1.55
CA TYR A 158 -9.28 4.74 2.04
C TYR A 158 -9.11 4.53 3.53
N GLN A 159 -10.19 4.74 4.29
CA GLN A 159 -10.19 4.59 5.74
C GLN A 159 -11.39 3.75 6.16
N THR A 160 -11.16 2.77 7.01
CA THR A 160 -12.21 2.02 7.69
C THR A 160 -11.87 1.88 9.16
N GLU A 161 -12.91 1.90 10.00
CA GLU A 161 -12.83 1.64 11.42
C GLU A 161 -13.73 0.45 11.73
N VAL A 162 -13.19 -0.55 12.42
CA VAL A 162 -13.94 -1.75 12.84
C VAL A 162 -14.24 -1.70 14.32
N THR A 163 -15.35 -2.31 14.70
CA THR A 163 -15.88 -2.28 16.04
C THR A 163 -15.88 -3.66 16.67
N ARG A 164 -16.15 -3.71 17.97
CA ARG A 164 -16.34 -4.98 18.69
C ARG A 164 -17.45 -5.84 18.08
N ARG A 165 -18.44 -5.22 17.45
CA ARG A 165 -19.54 -5.92 16.81
C ARG A 165 -19.07 -6.65 15.56
N ASP A 166 -18.23 -6.00 14.75
CA ASP A 166 -17.69 -6.56 13.51
C ASP A 166 -16.86 -7.82 13.83
N TYR A 167 -16.00 -7.77 14.85
CA TYR A 167 -15.28 -8.96 15.34
C TYR A 167 -16.20 -10.06 15.86
N ALA A 168 -17.30 -9.71 16.54
CA ALA A 168 -18.25 -10.70 17.02
C ALA A 168 -19.09 -11.34 15.91
N GLU A 169 -19.34 -10.61 14.83
CA GLU A 169 -19.99 -11.13 13.63
C GLU A 169 -19.08 -12.11 12.89
N LEU A 170 -17.78 -11.79 12.75
CA LEU A 170 -16.77 -12.71 12.19
C LEU A 170 -16.64 -14.02 12.96
N ASP A 171 -16.64 -13.99 14.28
CA ASP A 171 -16.54 -15.20 15.10
C ASP A 171 -17.71 -16.17 14.91
N ASN A 172 -18.84 -15.71 14.37
CA ASN A 172 -20.03 -16.50 14.12
C ASN A 172 -20.14 -16.98 12.67
N ASP A 173 -19.30 -16.45 11.75
CA ASP A 173 -19.28 -16.86 10.36
C ASP A 173 -18.24 -17.98 10.17
N GLN A 174 -18.68 -19.13 9.60
CA GLN A 174 -17.79 -20.26 9.33
C GLN A 174 -16.96 -20.04 8.06
N ASP A 175 -17.38 -19.13 7.21
CA ASP A 175 -16.60 -18.67 6.06
C ASP A 175 -15.80 -17.46 6.50
N PHE A 176 -14.57 -17.71 6.97
CA PHE A 176 -13.66 -16.65 7.43
C PHE A 176 -13.59 -15.53 6.40
N ASN A 177 -14.00 -14.35 6.80
CA ASN A 177 -13.86 -13.15 6.01
C ASN A 177 -12.84 -12.22 6.68
N GLU A 178 -11.96 -11.65 5.88
CA GLU A 178 -11.03 -10.61 6.32
C GLU A 178 -11.81 -9.44 6.93
N ILE A 179 -11.44 -9.01 8.15
CA ILE A 179 -12.16 -7.94 8.88
C ILE A 179 -12.26 -6.64 8.07
N TYR A 180 -11.30 -6.42 7.16
CA TYR A 180 -11.26 -5.27 6.29
C TYR A 180 -11.69 -5.58 4.84
N GLN A 181 -12.39 -6.70 4.60
CA GLN A 181 -12.85 -7.09 3.26
C GLN A 181 -13.60 -5.97 2.53
N ALA A 182 -14.40 -5.20 3.25
CA ALA A 182 -15.12 -4.06 2.69
C ALA A 182 -14.20 -3.01 2.07
N MET A 183 -12.99 -2.79 2.62
CA MET A 183 -12.00 -1.87 2.04
C MET A 183 -11.48 -2.40 0.70
N TYR A 184 -11.13 -3.67 0.63
CA TYR A 184 -10.66 -4.28 -0.62
C TYR A 184 -11.75 -4.29 -1.68
N ASN A 185 -12.99 -4.57 -1.29
CA ASN A 185 -14.15 -4.46 -2.17
C ASN A 185 -14.29 -3.03 -2.73
N ARG A 186 -14.13 -2.02 -1.87
CA ARG A 186 -14.22 -0.62 -2.29
C ARG A 186 -13.13 -0.23 -3.28
N ILE A 187 -11.88 -0.62 -3.05
CA ILE A 187 -10.77 -0.35 -3.96
C ILE A 187 -11.02 -1.06 -5.30
N ALA A 188 -11.39 -2.33 -5.27
CA ALA A 188 -11.71 -3.11 -6.47
C ALA A 188 -12.90 -2.51 -7.25
N ASN A 189 -13.94 -2.05 -6.55
CA ASN A 189 -15.08 -1.37 -7.15
C ASN A 189 -14.68 -0.05 -7.82
N ASP A 190 -13.82 0.75 -7.18
CA ASP A 190 -13.33 2.00 -7.77
C ASP A 190 -12.52 1.74 -9.04
N MET A 191 -11.68 0.70 -9.06
CA MET A 191 -10.98 0.22 -10.26
C MET A 191 -11.97 -0.19 -11.36
N TYR A 192 -12.93 -1.04 -11.03
CA TYR A 192 -13.95 -1.54 -11.95
C TYR A 192 -14.80 -0.41 -12.52
N GLN A 193 -15.29 0.51 -11.69
CA GLN A 193 -16.07 1.67 -12.11
C GLN A 193 -15.29 2.64 -12.98
N HIS A 194 -13.98 2.79 -12.77
CA HIS A 194 -13.14 3.58 -13.66
C HIS A 194 -13.03 2.91 -15.03
N ARG A 195 -12.69 1.61 -15.07
CA ARG A 195 -12.59 0.83 -16.30
C ARG A 195 -13.86 0.88 -17.13
N LYS A 196 -15.04 0.76 -16.51
CA LYS A 196 -16.34 0.82 -17.21
C LYS A 196 -16.61 2.13 -17.94
N LYS A 197 -15.98 3.23 -17.55
CA LYS A 197 -16.10 4.54 -18.20
C LYS A 197 -15.18 4.69 -19.41
N ILE A 198 -14.21 3.80 -19.56
CA ILE A 198 -13.24 3.83 -20.65
C ILE A 198 -13.82 3.12 -21.86
N ASP A 199 -13.81 3.77 -23.00
CA ASP A 199 -14.23 3.15 -24.24
C ASP A 199 -13.22 2.11 -24.76
N GLU A 200 -13.70 1.19 -25.62
CA GLU A 200 -12.88 0.10 -26.16
C GLU A 200 -11.60 0.63 -26.85
N LYS A 201 -11.69 1.75 -27.51
CA LYS A 201 -10.58 2.35 -28.23
C LYS A 201 -9.45 2.79 -27.28
N ARG A 202 -9.83 3.37 -26.16
CA ARG A 202 -8.86 3.77 -25.11
C ARG A 202 -8.28 2.54 -24.43
N LEU A 203 -9.05 1.49 -24.15
CA LEU A 203 -8.55 0.22 -23.61
C LEU A 203 -7.47 -0.38 -24.53
N ILE A 204 -7.71 -0.41 -25.84
CA ILE A 204 -6.74 -0.88 -26.83
C ILE A 204 -5.48 0.05 -26.83
N THR A 205 -5.67 1.35 -26.69
CA THR A 205 -4.53 2.28 -26.61
C THR A 205 -3.67 2.00 -25.37
N ILE A 206 -4.26 1.79 -24.21
CA ILE A 206 -3.55 1.43 -22.98
C ILE A 206 -2.71 0.16 -23.20
N ARG A 207 -3.30 -0.92 -23.72
CA ARG A 207 -2.57 -2.17 -24.03
C ARG A 207 -1.42 -1.98 -25.02
N ASN A 208 -1.66 -1.25 -26.09
CA ASN A 208 -0.61 -0.96 -27.08
C ASN A 208 0.52 -0.11 -26.48
N THR A 209 0.18 0.82 -25.59
CA THR A 209 1.19 1.64 -24.91
C THR A 209 2.05 0.81 -23.96
N SER A 210 1.45 -0.10 -23.20
CA SER A 210 2.18 -1.06 -22.35
C SER A 210 3.15 -1.90 -23.19
N GLU A 211 2.69 -2.48 -24.30
CA GLU A 211 3.55 -3.25 -25.21
C GLU A 211 4.70 -2.42 -25.78
N LEU A 212 4.41 -1.17 -26.20
CA LEU A 212 5.44 -0.29 -26.76
C LEU A 212 6.43 0.21 -25.71
N LYS A 213 5.99 0.54 -24.50
CA LYS A 213 6.90 0.86 -23.38
C LYS A 213 7.85 -0.29 -23.10
N TYR A 214 7.32 -1.52 -23.05
CA TYR A 214 8.13 -2.71 -22.90
C TYR A 214 9.11 -2.88 -24.05
N ALA A 215 8.67 -2.67 -25.29
CA ALA A 215 9.53 -2.71 -26.46
C ALA A 215 10.64 -1.63 -26.45
N VAL A 216 10.31 -0.41 -26.03
CA VAL A 216 11.30 0.68 -25.86
C VAL A 216 12.35 0.30 -24.81
N LYS A 217 11.95 -0.33 -23.73
CA LYS A 217 12.88 -0.75 -22.66
C LYS A 217 13.88 -1.79 -23.13
N LEU A 218 13.43 -2.75 -23.95
CA LEU A 218 14.31 -3.81 -24.50
C LEU A 218 15.14 -3.31 -25.68
N ALA A 219 14.52 -2.52 -26.58
CA ALA A 219 15.10 -2.10 -27.85
C ALA A 219 14.87 -0.60 -28.11
N PRO A 220 15.46 0.30 -27.32
CA PRO A 220 15.26 1.74 -27.46
C PRO A 220 15.61 2.27 -28.84
N ASP A 221 16.66 1.74 -29.46
CA ASP A 221 17.12 2.16 -30.79
C ASP A 221 16.11 1.88 -31.91
N ILE A 222 15.20 0.92 -31.68
CA ILE A 222 14.16 0.55 -32.65
C ILE A 222 12.85 1.28 -32.36
N TYR A 223 12.46 1.35 -31.05
CA TYR A 223 11.10 1.70 -30.66
C TYR A 223 10.93 3.09 -30.07
N ASN A 224 12.00 3.84 -29.72
CA ASN A 224 11.86 5.21 -29.20
C ASN A 224 11.06 6.15 -30.07
N GLU A 225 11.08 5.97 -31.41
CA GLU A 225 10.32 6.81 -32.34
C GLU A 225 8.82 6.42 -32.45
N TYR A 226 8.38 5.37 -31.76
CA TYR A 226 6.99 4.91 -31.83
C TYR A 226 6.10 5.57 -30.79
N ILE A 227 6.69 6.06 -29.69
CA ILE A 227 6.00 6.75 -28.61
C ILE A 227 6.70 8.08 -28.30
N THR A 228 5.97 8.99 -27.67
CA THR A 228 6.51 10.24 -27.14
C THR A 228 5.78 10.58 -25.86
N GLU A 229 6.42 11.35 -25.01
CA GLU A 229 5.82 11.89 -23.80
C GLU A 229 5.42 13.35 -24.06
N ASN A 230 4.21 13.74 -23.64
CA ASN A 230 3.75 15.11 -23.72
C ASN A 230 4.17 15.92 -22.47
N GLU A 231 3.84 17.22 -22.44
CA GLU A 231 4.18 18.12 -21.32
C GLU A 231 3.53 17.71 -19.98
N ASP A 232 2.44 16.94 -20.02
CA ASP A 232 1.71 16.46 -18.86
C ASP A 232 2.23 15.08 -18.37
N GLY A 233 3.26 14.52 -19.02
CA GLY A 233 3.80 13.19 -18.69
C GLY A 233 3.03 12.03 -19.34
N GLU A 234 2.05 12.30 -20.20
CA GLU A 234 1.28 11.25 -20.85
C GLU A 234 2.01 10.71 -22.09
N ILE A 235 2.04 9.38 -22.21
CA ILE A 235 2.66 8.69 -23.36
C ILE A 235 1.68 8.62 -24.52
N LEU A 236 2.11 9.15 -25.65
CA LEU A 236 1.36 9.18 -26.90
C LEU A 236 1.98 8.21 -27.91
N ILE A 237 1.16 7.39 -28.55
CA ILE A 237 1.58 6.52 -29.64
C ILE A 237 1.64 7.35 -30.93
N LEU A 238 2.83 7.49 -31.51
CA LEU A 238 3.05 8.18 -32.80
C LEU A 238 2.73 7.27 -33.99
N ARG A 239 3.09 5.99 -33.87
CA ARG A 239 2.82 4.93 -34.84
C ARG A 239 2.82 3.57 -34.20
N LEU A 240 2.15 2.61 -34.79
CA LEU A 240 2.21 1.21 -34.40
C LEU A 240 3.16 0.44 -35.30
N PRO A 241 3.92 -0.54 -34.76
CA PRO A 241 4.67 -1.51 -35.58
C PRO A 241 3.73 -2.32 -36.47
N ALA A 242 4.29 -2.92 -37.55
CA ALA A 242 3.53 -3.91 -38.31
C ALA A 242 3.15 -5.12 -37.42
N VAL A 243 2.00 -5.73 -37.68
CA VAL A 243 1.51 -6.86 -36.88
C VAL A 243 2.48 -8.06 -36.92
N ASP A 244 3.19 -8.21 -38.03
CA ASP A 244 4.17 -9.26 -38.31
C ASP A 244 5.63 -8.77 -38.20
N ASP A 245 5.85 -7.66 -37.50
CA ASP A 245 7.20 -7.14 -37.25
C ASP A 245 8.01 -8.19 -36.46
N PRO A 246 9.12 -8.75 -37.06
CA PRO A 246 9.89 -9.80 -36.40
C PRO A 246 10.53 -9.34 -35.08
N SER A 247 10.87 -8.05 -34.95
CA SER A 247 11.45 -7.49 -33.73
C SER A 247 10.38 -7.40 -32.62
N LEU A 248 9.16 -7.00 -32.96
CA LEU A 248 8.05 -6.98 -32.00
C LEU A 248 7.66 -8.39 -31.56
N LEU A 249 7.70 -9.37 -32.45
CA LEU A 249 7.44 -10.77 -32.08
C LEU A 249 8.46 -11.28 -31.06
N ARG A 250 9.74 -10.89 -31.19
CA ARG A 250 10.76 -11.23 -30.17
C ARG A 250 10.47 -10.54 -28.83
N VAL A 251 10.13 -9.23 -28.86
CA VAL A 251 9.73 -8.50 -27.65
C VAL A 251 8.58 -9.22 -26.92
N ARG A 252 7.57 -9.71 -27.66
CA ARG A 252 6.45 -10.46 -27.11
C ARG A 252 6.91 -11.78 -26.48
N MET A 253 7.82 -12.52 -27.11
CA MET A 253 8.37 -13.76 -26.53
C MET A 253 9.15 -13.49 -25.24
N ILE A 254 9.91 -12.39 -25.17
CA ILE A 254 10.61 -12.00 -23.96
C ILE A 254 9.62 -11.59 -22.85
N ARG A 255 8.59 -10.83 -23.20
CA ARG A 255 7.51 -10.43 -22.27
C ARG A 255 6.78 -11.66 -21.71
N GLU A 256 6.53 -12.66 -22.52
CA GLU A 256 5.94 -13.94 -22.09
C GLU A 256 6.81 -14.67 -21.05
N ARG A 257 8.14 -14.67 -21.25
CA ARG A 257 9.07 -15.22 -20.25
C ARG A 257 9.03 -14.45 -18.92
N GLU A 258 8.83 -13.13 -18.97
CA GLU A 258 8.65 -12.32 -17.74
C GLU A 258 7.36 -12.71 -17.02
N TYR A 259 6.25 -12.91 -17.74
CA TYR A 259 4.99 -13.39 -17.15
C TYR A 259 5.16 -14.73 -16.42
N LEU A 260 5.89 -15.67 -16.99
CA LEU A 260 6.14 -16.97 -16.34
C LEU A 260 6.89 -16.82 -15.00
N LEU A 261 7.85 -15.91 -14.92
CA LEU A 261 8.50 -15.63 -13.64
C LEU A 261 7.54 -14.96 -12.66
N VAL A 262 6.77 -13.97 -13.12
CA VAL A 262 5.77 -13.28 -12.29
C VAL A 262 4.76 -14.29 -11.72
N ASP A 263 4.32 -15.26 -12.50
CA ASP A 263 3.45 -16.33 -12.01
C ASP A 263 4.11 -17.14 -10.89
N THR A 264 5.38 -17.50 -11.04
CA THR A 264 6.15 -18.18 -9.99
C THR A 264 6.28 -17.34 -8.72
N ILE A 265 6.55 -16.04 -8.87
CA ILE A 265 6.59 -15.10 -7.73
C ILE A 265 5.22 -15.02 -7.04
N ASN A 266 4.14 -15.02 -7.81
CA ASN A 266 2.79 -14.98 -7.26
C ASN A 266 2.41 -16.28 -6.53
N GLU A 267 2.96 -17.44 -6.91
CA GLU A 267 2.83 -18.68 -6.13
C GLU A 267 3.48 -18.54 -4.75
N HIS A 268 4.66 -17.91 -4.66
CA HIS A 268 5.30 -17.65 -3.36
C HIS A 268 4.48 -16.69 -2.50
N TYR A 269 3.97 -15.60 -3.09
CA TYR A 269 3.09 -14.67 -2.37
C TYR A 269 1.78 -15.34 -1.93
N GLY A 270 1.22 -16.24 -2.75
CA GLY A 270 0.04 -17.02 -2.40
C GLY A 270 0.28 -17.94 -1.21
N ASN A 271 1.37 -18.67 -1.21
CA ASN A 271 1.75 -19.53 -0.10
C ASN A 271 1.97 -18.71 1.19
N PHE A 272 2.63 -17.56 1.09
CA PHE A 272 2.79 -16.64 2.21
C PHE A 272 1.45 -16.16 2.72
N TYR A 273 0.57 -15.70 1.84
CA TYR A 273 -0.78 -15.21 2.16
C TYR A 273 -1.59 -16.28 2.91
N ASP A 274 -1.66 -17.51 2.38
CA ASP A 274 -2.41 -18.61 2.97
C ASP A 274 -1.91 -18.96 4.37
N ASN A 275 -0.59 -19.00 4.56
CA ASN A 275 0.01 -19.30 5.86
C ASN A 275 -0.11 -18.14 6.87
N THR A 276 -0.30 -16.92 6.39
CA THR A 276 -0.35 -15.71 7.23
C THR A 276 -1.78 -15.34 7.64
N GLN A 277 -2.81 -15.83 6.97
CA GLN A 277 -4.22 -15.47 7.24
C GLN A 277 -4.59 -15.62 8.73
N ASP A 278 -4.44 -16.81 9.29
CA ASP A 278 -4.82 -17.08 10.68
C ASP A 278 -3.98 -16.28 11.70
N PRO A 279 -2.63 -16.26 11.61
CA PRO A 279 -1.81 -15.43 12.48
C PRO A 279 -2.18 -13.95 12.41
N TYR A 280 -2.44 -13.44 11.21
CA TYR A 280 -2.74 -12.03 10.99
C TYR A 280 -4.11 -11.63 11.52
N ALA A 281 -5.14 -12.42 11.26
CA ALA A 281 -6.48 -12.21 11.80
C ALA A 281 -6.49 -12.24 13.33
N ASN A 282 -5.81 -13.22 13.93
CA ASN A 282 -5.69 -13.34 15.37
C ASN A 282 -4.91 -12.16 15.97
N TRP A 283 -3.77 -11.77 15.36
CA TRP A 283 -3.01 -10.61 15.80
C TRP A 283 -3.88 -9.35 15.84
N ARG A 284 -4.61 -9.03 14.77
CA ARG A 284 -5.52 -7.88 14.73
C ARG A 284 -6.59 -7.94 15.82
N LYS A 285 -7.20 -9.10 16.02
CA LYS A 285 -8.23 -9.29 17.03
C LYS A 285 -7.68 -9.07 18.45
N TYR A 286 -6.55 -9.65 18.78
CA TYR A 286 -5.93 -9.49 20.10
C TYR A 286 -5.41 -8.07 20.30
N TYR A 287 -4.84 -7.45 19.28
CA TYR A 287 -4.45 -6.06 19.31
C TYR A 287 -5.65 -5.13 19.59
N PHE A 288 -6.78 -5.35 18.92
CA PHE A 288 -8.03 -4.64 19.19
C PHE A 288 -8.47 -4.75 20.63
N LEU A 289 -8.46 -5.95 21.22
CA LEU A 289 -8.83 -6.18 22.61
C LEU A 289 -7.87 -5.47 23.58
N GLU A 290 -6.58 -5.48 23.30
CA GLU A 290 -5.56 -4.76 24.07
C GLU A 290 -5.82 -3.24 24.05
N THR A 291 -6.04 -2.67 22.87
CA THR A 291 -6.36 -1.26 22.69
C THR A 291 -7.62 -0.83 23.46
N LEU A 292 -8.68 -1.63 23.40
CA LEU A 292 -9.88 -1.40 24.20
C LEU A 292 -9.60 -1.38 25.71
N GLN A 293 -8.75 -2.27 26.18
CA GLN A 293 -8.36 -2.34 27.57
C GLN A 293 -7.53 -1.12 27.99
N LYS A 294 -6.53 -0.72 27.19
CA LYS A 294 -5.70 0.47 27.39
C LYS A 294 -6.59 1.73 27.51
N ARG A 295 -7.48 1.96 26.55
CA ARG A 295 -8.44 3.08 26.57
C ARG A 295 -9.38 3.08 27.78
N LYS A 296 -9.75 1.91 28.28
CA LYS A 296 -10.59 1.81 29.49
C LYS A 296 -9.81 2.27 30.70
N ILE A 297 -8.58 1.81 30.88
CA ILE A 297 -7.69 2.20 31.99
C ILE A 297 -7.42 3.70 31.95
N GLU A 298 -7.13 4.26 30.79
CA GLU A 298 -6.89 5.69 30.62
C GLU A 298 -8.12 6.54 30.96
N ARG A 299 -9.32 6.13 30.52
CA ARG A 299 -10.58 6.80 30.86
C ARG A 299 -10.84 6.77 32.37
N GLU A 300 -10.59 5.63 33.02
CA GLU A 300 -10.73 5.53 34.48
C GLU A 300 -9.72 6.42 35.20
N ALA A 301 -8.47 6.47 34.73
CA ALA A 301 -7.43 7.33 35.28
C ALA A 301 -7.77 8.82 35.07
N MET A 302 -8.26 9.20 33.90
CA MET A 302 -8.71 10.57 33.60
C MET A 302 -9.93 10.95 34.46
N PHE A 303 -10.90 10.07 34.58
CA PHE A 303 -12.07 10.28 35.44
C PHE A 303 -11.63 10.48 36.91
N LYS A 304 -10.69 9.68 37.41
CA LYS A 304 -10.09 9.86 38.74
C LYS A 304 -9.37 11.21 38.87
N LYS A 305 -8.65 11.67 37.84
CA LYS A 305 -7.99 12.98 37.82
C LYS A 305 -8.98 14.14 37.80
N VAL A 306 -10.06 14.05 37.03
CA VAL A 306 -11.10 15.09 36.91
C VAL A 306 -11.94 15.19 38.20
N LEU A 307 -12.28 14.05 38.82
CA LEU A 307 -12.94 14.03 40.13
C LEU A 307 -12.00 14.36 41.29
N GLY A 308 -10.70 14.24 41.09
CA GLY A 308 -9.64 14.46 42.08
C GLY A 308 -9.25 15.92 42.34
N GLY A 309 -10.09 16.89 41.97
CA GLY A 309 -10.03 18.19 42.65
C GLY A 309 -10.20 17.98 44.17
N ALA A 310 -9.19 18.26 44.91
CA ALA A 310 -8.78 18.02 46.31
C ALA A 310 -9.83 17.62 47.42
N ALA A 311 -11.12 17.58 47.12
CA ALA A 311 -12.17 17.33 48.11
C ALA A 311 -12.84 15.93 48.01
N VAL A 312 -12.64 15.18 46.90
CA VAL A 312 -13.38 13.94 46.62
C VAL A 312 -12.53 12.67 46.85
N VAL A 313 -11.20 12.81 46.91
CA VAL A 313 -10.29 11.67 47.16
C VAL A 313 -10.57 10.98 48.50
N GLY A 314 -10.98 11.72 49.52
CA GLY A 314 -11.34 11.14 50.83
C GLY A 314 -12.61 10.33 50.84
N SER A 315 -13.62 10.66 50.05
CA SER A 315 -14.93 10.00 50.08
C SER A 315 -14.97 8.74 49.20
N ILE A 316 -14.19 8.70 48.09
CA ILE A 316 -14.13 7.50 47.24
C ILE A 316 -13.26 6.42 47.85
N VAL A 317 -12.14 6.80 48.52
CA VAL A 317 -11.32 5.86 49.27
C VAL A 317 -12.11 5.26 50.46
N LEU A 318 -12.96 6.06 51.11
CA LEU A 318 -13.85 5.59 52.17
C LEU A 318 -15.00 4.71 51.63
N ALA A 319 -15.51 4.98 50.43
CA ALA A 319 -16.49 4.12 49.77
C ALA A 319 -15.90 2.79 49.29
N ILE A 320 -14.60 2.77 48.95
CA ILE A 320 -13.88 1.53 48.62
C ILE A 320 -13.47 0.76 49.86
N LEU A 321 -13.22 1.43 50.98
CA LEU A 321 -12.78 0.82 52.24
C LEU A 321 -13.89 0.68 53.28
N GLY A 322 -15.06 1.29 53.08
CA GLY A 322 -16.21 1.24 54.01
C GLY A 322 -17.38 0.48 53.42
N GLU A 323 -17.68 -0.63 54.06
CA GLU A 323 -18.96 -1.39 54.16
C GLU A 323 -19.95 -1.40 52.95
N GLY A 324 -19.46 -1.33 51.73
CA GLY A 324 -20.29 -1.46 50.53
C GLY A 324 -19.67 -2.35 49.46
N TYR A 325 -18.88 -3.30 49.88
CA TYR A 325 -18.15 -4.22 49.00
C TYR A 325 -19.14 -5.19 48.35
N SER A 326 -19.51 -4.93 47.10
CA SER A 326 -20.22 -5.87 46.26
C SER A 326 -19.20 -6.85 45.65
N PRO A 327 -19.20 -8.15 46.03
CA PRO A 327 -18.28 -9.13 45.47
C PRO A 327 -18.33 -9.26 43.95
N GLY A 328 -19.44 -8.85 43.32
CA GLY A 328 -19.61 -8.86 41.86
C GLY A 328 -18.76 -7.84 41.12
N MET A 329 -18.42 -6.69 41.74
CA MET A 329 -17.64 -5.64 41.09
C MET A 329 -16.15 -5.98 40.99
N THR A 330 -15.62 -6.71 41.95
CA THR A 330 -14.23 -7.19 41.93
C THR A 330 -14.02 -8.34 40.99
N ILE A 331 -15.01 -9.23 40.87
CA ILE A 331 -14.94 -10.37 39.93
C ILE A 331 -14.96 -9.85 38.49
N ALA A 332 -15.83 -8.87 38.18
CA ALA A 332 -15.86 -8.26 36.85
C ALA A 332 -14.56 -7.48 36.52
N GLY A 333 -14.02 -6.73 37.48
CA GLY A 333 -12.75 -6.02 37.31
C GLY A 333 -11.56 -6.97 37.13
N ALA A 334 -11.50 -8.05 37.89
CA ALA A 334 -10.45 -9.06 37.75
C ALA A 334 -10.57 -9.88 36.45
N ALA A 335 -11.79 -10.17 35.98
CA ALA A 335 -12.01 -10.88 34.75
C ALA A 335 -11.54 -10.01 33.53
N ILE A 336 -11.90 -8.74 33.53
CA ILE A 336 -11.50 -7.80 32.47
C ILE A 336 -9.97 -7.58 32.47
N TYR A 337 -9.34 -7.47 33.62
CA TYR A 337 -7.89 -7.38 33.76
C TYR A 337 -7.17 -8.62 33.20
N ARG A 338 -7.69 -9.81 33.55
CA ARG A 338 -7.14 -11.08 33.03
C ARG A 338 -7.31 -11.20 31.53
N GLU A 339 -8.47 -10.81 30.98
CA GLU A 339 -8.74 -10.84 29.54
C GLU A 339 -7.76 -9.91 28.78
N GLY A 340 -7.46 -8.72 29.31
CA GLY A 340 -6.48 -7.80 28.73
C GLY A 340 -5.04 -8.32 28.78
N VAL A 341 -4.63 -8.97 29.88
CA VAL A 341 -3.30 -9.57 29.98
C VAL A 341 -3.15 -10.76 29.03
N TYR A 342 -4.16 -11.62 28.91
CA TYR A 342 -4.14 -12.72 27.93
C TYR A 342 -4.11 -12.20 26.50
N ALA A 343 -4.87 -11.16 26.19
CA ALA A 343 -4.87 -10.57 24.84
C ALA A 343 -3.49 -10.01 24.46
N ALA A 344 -2.79 -9.38 25.38
CA ALA A 344 -1.44 -8.87 25.14
C ALA A 344 -0.42 -10.00 24.87
N ASP A 345 -0.47 -11.06 25.68
CA ASP A 345 0.41 -12.23 25.50
C ASP A 345 0.12 -12.95 24.17
N GLU A 346 -1.14 -13.13 23.80
CA GLU A 346 -1.54 -13.74 22.52
C GLU A 346 -1.16 -12.86 21.33
N ALA A 347 -1.32 -11.54 21.42
CA ALA A 347 -0.90 -10.61 20.37
C ALA A 347 0.61 -10.73 20.08
N VAL A 348 1.44 -10.88 21.12
CA VAL A 348 2.88 -11.08 20.97
C VAL A 348 3.20 -12.38 20.23
N ILE A 349 2.50 -13.48 20.56
CA ILE A 349 2.71 -14.79 19.92
C ILE A 349 2.36 -14.72 18.42
N HIS A 350 1.22 -14.14 18.06
CA HIS A 350 0.80 -14.04 16.67
C HIS A 350 1.68 -13.08 15.87
N ARG A 351 2.14 -11.99 16.49
CA ARG A 351 3.13 -11.08 15.89
C ARG A 351 4.44 -11.80 15.56
N ALA A 352 4.95 -12.60 16.49
CA ALA A 352 6.15 -13.40 16.27
C ALA A 352 5.98 -14.38 15.08
N ALA A 353 4.82 -15.01 14.96
CA ALA A 353 4.50 -15.89 13.84
C ALA A 353 4.49 -15.14 12.49
N ILE A 354 3.94 -13.93 12.42
CA ILE A 354 3.95 -13.10 11.22
C ILE A 354 5.38 -12.73 10.81
N ILE A 355 6.22 -12.33 11.77
CA ILE A 355 7.62 -12.01 11.53
C ILE A 355 8.37 -13.25 11.02
N GLU A 356 8.18 -14.40 11.64
CA GLU A 356 8.81 -15.66 11.22
C GLU A 356 8.40 -16.04 9.79
N LEU A 357 7.11 -15.94 9.44
CA LEU A 357 6.61 -16.20 8.09
C LEU A 357 7.16 -15.19 7.07
N SER A 358 7.27 -13.91 7.43
CA SER A 358 7.87 -12.89 6.54
C SER A 358 9.36 -13.17 6.29
N GLN A 359 10.11 -13.51 7.34
CA GLN A 359 11.52 -13.87 7.22
C GLN A 359 11.71 -15.18 6.44
N SER A 360 10.82 -16.16 6.61
CA SER A 360 10.83 -17.40 5.83
C SER A 360 10.61 -17.13 4.35
N LEU A 361 9.65 -16.26 4.01
CA LEU A 361 9.42 -15.86 2.61
C LEU A 361 10.68 -15.24 1.98
N GLU A 362 11.46 -14.49 2.75
CA GLU A 362 12.69 -13.86 2.24
C GLU A 362 13.88 -14.83 2.18
N ALA A 363 13.97 -15.73 3.17
CA ALA A 363 15.12 -16.64 3.31
C ALA A 363 14.96 -17.93 2.52
N ASP A 364 13.71 -18.46 2.40
CA ASP A 364 13.42 -19.75 1.77
C ASP A 364 13.10 -19.63 0.28
N VAL A 365 13.26 -18.45 -0.30
CA VAL A 365 13.20 -18.33 -1.76
C VAL A 365 14.37 -19.11 -2.33
N GLN A 366 14.09 -20.38 -2.65
CA GLN A 366 15.08 -21.19 -3.32
C GLN A 366 15.54 -20.47 -4.58
N PRO A 367 16.85 -20.57 -4.91
CA PRO A 367 17.33 -20.02 -6.15
C PRO A 367 16.45 -20.51 -7.30
N LEU A 368 15.84 -19.59 -8.03
CA LEU A 368 15.04 -19.97 -9.19
C LEU A 368 15.96 -20.37 -10.31
N VAL A 369 15.90 -21.63 -10.72
CA VAL A 369 16.65 -22.12 -11.86
C VAL A 369 15.84 -21.90 -13.11
N VAL A 370 16.31 -21.00 -13.96
CA VAL A 370 15.72 -20.74 -15.27
C VAL A 370 16.62 -21.30 -16.37
N GLU A 371 16.03 -21.96 -17.35
CA GLU A 371 16.76 -22.47 -18.50
C GLU A 371 16.71 -21.45 -19.63
N VAL A 372 17.88 -20.96 -20.03
CA VAL A 372 18.06 -20.04 -21.14
C VAL A 372 19.05 -20.64 -22.12
N ASP A 373 18.63 -20.87 -23.34
CA ASP A 373 19.44 -21.44 -24.45
C ASP A 373 20.17 -22.76 -24.10
N GLY A 374 19.55 -23.55 -23.22
CA GLY A 374 20.10 -24.85 -22.77
C GLY A 374 21.08 -24.72 -21.62
N GLU A 375 21.30 -23.54 -21.08
CA GLU A 375 22.05 -23.30 -19.85
C GLU A 375 21.11 -23.02 -18.68
N ALA A 376 21.34 -23.68 -17.55
CA ALA A 376 20.60 -23.45 -16.32
C ALA A 376 21.23 -22.25 -15.58
N LEU A 377 20.49 -21.19 -15.45
CA LEU A 377 20.88 -19.99 -14.69
C LEU A 377 20.15 -19.97 -13.37
N GLU A 378 20.86 -19.64 -12.31
CA GLU A 378 20.35 -19.61 -10.95
C GLU A 378 20.17 -18.15 -10.51
N LEU A 379 18.90 -17.74 -10.30
CA LEU A 379 18.56 -16.43 -9.72
C LEU A 379 18.59 -16.56 -8.20
N THR A 380 19.31 -15.70 -7.51
CA THR A 380 19.54 -15.81 -6.05
C THR A 380 19.09 -14.57 -5.29
N GLY A 381 18.86 -14.71 -3.99
CA GLY A 381 18.46 -13.64 -3.09
C GLY A 381 16.94 -13.56 -2.90
N THR A 382 16.44 -12.39 -2.47
CA THR A 382 15.00 -12.16 -2.25
C THR A 382 14.20 -12.20 -3.56
N LEU A 383 12.87 -12.33 -3.48
CA LEU A 383 11.98 -12.30 -4.66
C LEU A 383 12.21 -11.06 -5.52
N ASP A 384 12.37 -9.89 -4.90
CA ASP A 384 12.65 -8.63 -5.58
C ASP A 384 14.03 -8.66 -6.30
N GLN A 385 15.05 -9.21 -5.64
CA GLN A 385 16.38 -9.38 -6.23
C GLN A 385 16.35 -10.36 -7.40
N GLN A 386 15.67 -11.49 -7.27
CA GLN A 386 15.51 -12.47 -8.35
C GLN A 386 14.73 -11.87 -9.53
N TYR A 387 13.67 -11.11 -9.26
CA TYR A 387 12.92 -10.41 -10.30
C TYR A 387 13.77 -9.37 -11.03
N THR A 388 14.56 -8.60 -10.30
CA THR A 388 15.49 -7.64 -10.89
C THR A 388 16.57 -8.32 -11.76
N GLN A 389 17.18 -9.39 -11.25
CA GLN A 389 18.17 -10.20 -12.01
C GLN A 389 17.55 -10.75 -13.29
N TRP A 390 16.32 -11.27 -13.21
CA TRP A 390 15.61 -11.81 -14.37
C TRP A 390 15.39 -10.73 -15.44
N ARG A 391 14.96 -9.53 -15.06
CA ARG A 391 14.74 -8.44 -16.01
C ARG A 391 16.02 -8.01 -16.72
N VAL A 392 17.15 -8.02 -16.04
CA VAL A 392 18.46 -7.78 -16.66
C VAL A 392 18.78 -8.90 -17.65
N LEU A 393 18.61 -10.14 -17.23
CA LEU A 393 18.86 -11.32 -18.08
C LEU A 393 17.98 -11.34 -19.32
N LEU A 394 16.69 -10.99 -19.21
CA LEU A 394 15.77 -10.90 -20.35
C LEU A 394 16.25 -9.87 -21.39
N LYS A 395 16.83 -8.78 -20.93
CA LYS A 395 17.44 -7.79 -21.82
C LYS A 395 18.67 -8.35 -22.53
N ASP A 396 19.55 -9.01 -21.80
CA ASP A 396 20.76 -9.65 -22.38
C ASP A 396 20.38 -10.70 -23.43
N ILE A 397 19.37 -11.55 -23.12
CA ILE A 397 18.84 -12.53 -24.10
C ILE A 397 18.32 -11.84 -25.35
N TYR A 398 17.56 -10.76 -25.20
CA TYR A 398 17.06 -10.01 -26.36
C TYR A 398 18.20 -9.46 -27.22
N GLU A 399 19.22 -8.85 -26.61
CA GLU A 399 20.40 -8.30 -27.29
C GLU A 399 21.18 -9.37 -28.04
N GLU A 400 21.36 -10.57 -27.45
CA GLU A 400 21.99 -11.70 -28.08
C GLU A 400 21.21 -12.22 -29.28
N GLU A 401 19.89 -12.40 -29.15
CA GLU A 401 19.01 -12.86 -30.22
C GLU A 401 19.02 -11.94 -31.46
N ILE A 402 19.29 -10.65 -31.29
CA ILE A 402 19.39 -9.67 -32.39
C ILE A 402 20.83 -9.43 -32.86
N GLY A 403 21.81 -10.14 -32.26
CA GLY A 403 23.21 -10.06 -32.66
C GLY A 403 23.94 -8.79 -32.22
N LEU A 404 23.44 -8.11 -31.19
CA LEU A 404 24.18 -7.03 -30.55
C LEU A 404 25.21 -7.61 -29.56
N PRO A 405 26.41 -6.99 -29.43
CA PRO A 405 27.38 -7.44 -28.45
C PRO A 405 26.80 -7.21 -27.03
N THR A 406 26.61 -8.26 -26.30
CA THR A 406 26.23 -8.19 -24.89
C THR A 406 27.38 -7.57 -24.10
N ASP A 407 27.07 -6.61 -23.21
CA ASP A 407 28.03 -5.99 -22.29
C ASP A 407 28.36 -6.98 -21.13
N SER A 408 28.89 -8.17 -21.51
CA SER A 408 29.28 -9.24 -20.59
C SER A 408 30.53 -8.89 -19.78
N SER A 409 30.66 -7.67 -19.29
CA SER A 409 31.82 -7.21 -18.48
C SER A 409 31.53 -6.97 -17.00
N ASN A 410 30.52 -7.62 -16.41
CA ASN A 410 30.46 -7.74 -14.96
C ASN A 410 30.56 -9.23 -14.55
N GLY A 411 31.73 -9.77 -14.82
CA GLY A 411 32.12 -11.09 -14.38
C GLY A 411 32.04 -11.19 -12.87
N VAL A 412 31.34 -12.19 -12.42
CA VAL A 412 31.57 -12.83 -11.12
C VAL A 412 33.00 -13.37 -11.14
N THR A 413 33.96 -12.56 -10.66
CA THR A 413 35.27 -13.07 -10.27
C THR A 413 35.06 -13.86 -8.98
N GLY A 414 34.85 -15.16 -9.14
CA GLY A 414 35.10 -16.10 -8.08
C GLY A 414 36.59 -16.08 -7.75
N ASP A 415 36.91 -15.56 -6.59
CA ASP A 415 38.24 -15.73 -6.00
C ASP A 415 38.24 -17.00 -5.18
N SER A 416 39.20 -17.84 -5.56
CA SER A 416 39.56 -19.17 -5.02
C SER A 416 40.08 -19.08 -3.58
#